data_2ecf7d9f418055d430702c8b9aa6dcc0
#
_entry.id   2ecf7d9f418055d430702c8b9aa6dcc0
#
_cell.length_a   1.000
_cell.length_b   1.000
_cell.length_c   1.000
_cell.angle_alpha   90.00
_cell.angle_beta   90.00
_cell.angle_gamma   90.00
#
_symmetry.space_group_name_H-M   'P 1'
#
loop_
_entity.id
_entity.type
_entity.pdbx_description
1 polymer ?
#
loop_
_entity_poly.entity_id
_entity_poly.type
_entity_poly.pdbx_seq_one_letter_code
_entity_poly.pdbx_strand_id
1 'polypeptide(L)'
;MIKNIRTFLFKILVGIVAVSLIGYIFSLIFPRKTDPSLYPDATTAIDKLTYWSDKNGTVAKDIEFIRDSDYKCEFIEEYFQYGLLPKITKISNNGWNLLLLNKNNILPTNYEVNLKQITGTSIRLESPVVDAFNSMYFDATKVGLTLTPYSGYRTFESQRRLFENKIYALEVEAAGEYANGGSYDAQGNYIEPVRKDIKTIVNEAASYVCTPGCSDHNAGLSIDIVSQNDDFEQSEEYKWLCQNAHNYGFVLRYPSDKEKITGMHFQPYCWRFVGINAAKEMKEKNLCLEEYLSSVLK
;
A
#
# COMPACT_ATOMS: atom_id res chain seq x y z
N MET A 1 2.91 -32.42 -36.39
CA MET A 1 3.52 -31.58 -35.34
C MET A 1 3.50 -30.09 -35.68
N ILE A 2 3.94 -29.65 -36.86
CA ILE A 2 4.00 -28.22 -37.26
C ILE A 2 2.62 -27.54 -37.36
N LYS A 3 1.56 -28.26 -37.74
CA LYS A 3 0.21 -27.71 -37.87
C LYS A 3 -0.39 -27.30 -36.50
N ASN A 4 -0.08 -28.03 -35.44
CA ASN A 4 -0.56 -27.76 -34.08
C ASN A 4 0.14 -26.54 -33.46
N ILE A 5 1.42 -26.29 -33.76
CA ILE A 5 2.18 -25.14 -33.28
C ILE A 5 1.66 -23.85 -33.91
N ARG A 6 1.34 -23.87 -35.23
CA ARG A 6 0.74 -22.70 -35.91
C ARG A 6 -0.63 -22.31 -35.31
N THR A 7 -1.48 -23.30 -35.03
CA THR A 7 -2.79 -23.08 -34.43
C THR A 7 -2.68 -22.58 -32.99
N PHE A 8 -1.70 -23.05 -32.23
CA PHE A 8 -1.40 -22.61 -30.87
C PHE A 8 -0.89 -21.16 -30.85
N LEU A 9 0.08 -20.83 -31.70
CA LEU A 9 0.62 -19.46 -31.83
C LEU A 9 -0.44 -18.47 -32.33
N PHE A 10 -1.33 -18.91 -33.25
CA PHE A 10 -2.44 -18.06 -33.70
C PHE A 10 -3.43 -17.77 -32.60
N LYS A 11 -3.77 -18.72 -31.70
CA LYS A 11 -4.63 -18.50 -30.54
C LYS A 11 -4.00 -17.56 -29.54
N ILE A 12 -2.69 -17.63 -29.29
CA ILE A 12 -1.96 -16.70 -28.43
C ILE A 12 -1.99 -15.29 -29.03
N LEU A 13 -1.73 -15.16 -30.34
CA LEU A 13 -1.74 -13.86 -31.03
C LEU A 13 -3.14 -13.22 -30.99
N VAL A 14 -4.20 -14.00 -31.20
CA VAL A 14 -5.59 -13.53 -31.11
C VAL A 14 -5.93 -13.12 -29.67
N GLY A 15 -5.46 -13.86 -28.67
CA GLY A 15 -5.62 -13.50 -27.25
C GLY A 15 -4.94 -12.18 -26.90
N ILE A 16 -3.68 -11.98 -27.34
CA ILE A 16 -2.93 -10.73 -27.12
C ILE A 16 -3.61 -9.54 -27.81
N VAL A 17 -4.08 -9.71 -29.04
CA VAL A 17 -4.79 -8.66 -29.78
C VAL A 17 -6.12 -8.34 -29.13
N ALA A 18 -6.87 -9.32 -28.61
CA ALA A 18 -8.13 -9.11 -27.92
C ALA A 18 -7.91 -8.34 -26.60
N VAL A 19 -6.91 -8.69 -25.80
CA VAL A 19 -6.56 -7.98 -24.57
C VAL A 19 -6.13 -6.54 -24.86
N SER A 20 -5.34 -6.33 -25.92
CA SER A 20 -4.92 -4.99 -26.35
C SER A 20 -6.09 -4.16 -26.87
N LEU A 21 -7.03 -4.77 -27.58
CA LEU A 21 -8.24 -4.09 -28.08
C LEU A 21 -9.19 -3.73 -26.95
N ILE A 22 -9.37 -4.60 -25.96
CA ILE A 22 -10.16 -4.34 -24.76
C ILE A 22 -9.53 -3.20 -23.95
N GLY A 23 -8.21 -3.21 -23.76
CA GLY A 23 -7.48 -2.11 -23.11
C GLY A 23 -7.62 -0.79 -23.86
N TYR A 24 -7.58 -0.82 -25.20
CA TYR A 24 -7.78 0.37 -26.05
C TYR A 24 -9.23 0.88 -26.01
N ILE A 25 -10.22 0.01 -26.09
CA ILE A 25 -11.65 0.38 -25.97
C ILE A 25 -11.93 0.94 -24.56
N PHE A 26 -11.35 0.35 -23.51
CA PHE A 26 -11.46 0.85 -22.14
C PHE A 26 -10.82 2.24 -21.98
N SER A 27 -9.68 2.51 -22.64
CA SER A 27 -9.06 3.84 -22.67
C SER A 27 -9.87 4.88 -23.44
N LEU A 28 -10.74 4.48 -24.38
CA LEU A 28 -11.66 5.36 -25.11
C LEU A 28 -12.93 5.66 -24.31
N ILE A 29 -13.40 4.68 -23.51
CA ILE A 29 -14.62 4.82 -22.68
C ILE A 29 -14.29 5.53 -21.35
N PHE A 30 -13.10 5.30 -20.84
CA PHE A 30 -12.56 5.95 -19.64
C PHE A 30 -11.22 6.63 -20.03
N PRO A 31 -11.25 7.79 -20.67
CA PRO A 31 -10.02 8.50 -21.00
C PRO A 31 -9.24 8.72 -19.70
N ARG A 32 -8.01 8.20 -19.63
CA ARG A 32 -7.07 8.59 -18.57
C ARG A 32 -7.00 10.11 -18.61
N LYS A 33 -7.48 10.76 -17.56
CA LYS A 33 -7.30 12.19 -17.36
C LYS A 33 -5.81 12.46 -17.11
N THR A 34 -5.02 12.49 -18.18
CA THR A 34 -3.60 12.85 -18.16
C THR A 34 -3.38 14.25 -18.74
N ASP A 35 -4.47 14.96 -19.07
CA ASP A 35 -4.38 16.32 -19.55
C ASP A 35 -4.35 17.29 -18.36
N PRO A 36 -3.20 17.94 -18.08
CA PRO A 36 -3.08 18.92 -17.00
C PRO A 36 -4.08 20.07 -17.11
N SER A 37 -4.60 20.33 -18.33
CA SER A 37 -5.63 21.37 -18.57
C SER A 37 -7.02 20.99 -18.04
N LEU A 38 -7.23 19.71 -17.66
CA LEU A 38 -8.48 19.21 -17.07
C LEU A 38 -8.50 19.30 -15.54
N TYR A 39 -7.38 19.64 -14.91
CA TYR A 39 -7.32 19.87 -13.48
C TYR A 39 -7.58 21.36 -13.23
N PRO A 40 -8.57 21.71 -12.39
CA PRO A 40 -8.69 23.07 -11.90
C PRO A 40 -7.38 23.45 -11.20
N ASP A 41 -6.98 24.71 -11.29
CA ASP A 41 -5.84 25.21 -10.53
C ASP A 41 -6.00 24.91 -9.02
N ALA A 42 -4.93 25.01 -8.27
CA ALA A 42 -4.92 24.65 -6.83
C ALA A 42 -6.02 25.41 -6.04
N THR A 43 -6.37 26.60 -6.46
CA THR A 43 -7.43 27.44 -5.86
C THR A 43 -8.80 26.76 -5.99
N THR A 44 -9.11 26.17 -7.14
CA THR A 44 -10.40 25.49 -7.39
C THR A 44 -10.50 24.17 -6.63
N ALA A 45 -9.38 23.46 -6.45
CA ALA A 45 -9.31 22.26 -5.62
C ALA A 45 -9.56 22.59 -4.14
N ILE A 46 -8.97 23.67 -3.64
CA ILE A 46 -9.17 24.18 -2.27
C ILE A 46 -10.65 24.56 -2.03
N ASP A 47 -11.29 25.24 -2.99
CA ASP A 47 -12.70 25.63 -2.90
C ASP A 47 -13.62 24.39 -2.84
N LYS A 48 -13.31 23.34 -3.60
CA LYS A 48 -14.06 22.07 -3.53
C LYS A 48 -13.87 21.34 -2.22
N LEU A 49 -12.66 21.34 -1.66
CA LEU A 49 -12.36 20.74 -0.36
C LEU A 49 -13.11 21.48 0.76
N THR A 50 -13.11 22.80 0.75
CA THR A 50 -13.85 23.62 1.70
C THR A 50 -15.36 23.34 1.61
N TYR A 51 -15.90 23.30 0.39
CA TYR A 51 -17.31 22.95 0.16
C TYR A 51 -17.66 21.55 0.66
N TRP A 52 -16.77 20.58 0.44
CA TRP A 52 -16.99 19.21 0.88
C TRP A 52 -16.91 19.06 2.41
N SER A 53 -15.99 19.76 3.07
CA SER A 53 -15.84 19.75 4.53
C SER A 53 -17.02 20.37 5.22
N ASP A 54 -17.55 21.50 4.73
CA ASP A 54 -18.73 22.18 5.26
C ASP A 54 -19.98 21.30 5.18
N LYS A 55 -20.12 20.57 4.08
CA LYS A 55 -21.28 19.69 3.83
C LYS A 55 -21.28 18.42 4.67
N ASN A 56 -20.09 17.89 5.04
CA ASN A 56 -19.93 16.61 5.72
C ASN A 56 -19.48 16.76 7.20
N GLY A 57 -19.37 17.99 7.71
CA GLY A 57 -18.97 18.25 9.10
C GLY A 57 -17.52 17.86 9.42
N THR A 58 -16.67 17.75 8.42
CA THR A 58 -15.26 17.35 8.58
C THR A 58 -14.42 18.57 8.95
N VAL A 59 -13.57 18.43 9.94
CA VAL A 59 -12.92 19.51 10.69
C VAL A 59 -12.00 20.37 9.82
N ALA A 60 -12.28 21.65 9.74
CA ALA A 60 -11.53 22.68 9.01
C ALA A 60 -10.01 22.73 9.31
N LYS A 61 -9.55 22.16 10.43
CA LYS A 61 -8.13 22.11 10.80
C LYS A 61 -7.26 21.19 9.94
N ASP A 62 -7.86 20.18 9.32
CA ASP A 62 -7.14 19.24 8.45
C ASP A 62 -6.94 19.81 7.03
N ILE A 63 -7.70 20.86 6.67
CA ILE A 63 -7.65 21.54 5.36
C ILE A 63 -6.47 22.51 5.25
N GLU A 64 -6.08 23.15 6.35
CA GLU A 64 -4.96 24.09 6.37
C GLU A 64 -3.63 23.43 5.99
N PHE A 65 -3.50 22.14 6.30
CA PHE A 65 -2.35 21.31 5.95
C PHE A 65 -2.28 20.95 4.46
N ILE A 66 -3.42 20.73 3.84
CA ILE A 66 -3.52 20.39 2.42
C ILE A 66 -3.07 21.56 1.55
N ARG A 67 -3.16 22.82 2.06
CA ARG A 67 -2.78 24.05 1.36
C ARG A 67 -1.28 24.17 1.06
N ASP A 68 -0.41 23.51 1.81
CA ASP A 68 1.04 23.70 1.69
C ASP A 68 1.73 22.80 0.64
N SER A 69 0.97 21.96 -0.11
CA SER A 69 1.57 21.12 -1.14
C SER A 69 0.60 20.81 -2.28
N ASP A 70 0.67 21.59 -3.33
CA ASP A 70 -0.16 21.49 -4.53
C ASP A 70 -0.24 20.06 -5.10
N TYR A 71 0.86 19.34 -5.08
CA TYR A 71 0.96 18.00 -5.64
C TYR A 71 0.34 16.90 -4.75
N LYS A 72 0.36 17.07 -3.44
CA LYS A 72 -0.16 16.10 -2.46
C LYS A 72 -1.66 16.26 -2.22
N CYS A 73 -2.20 17.45 -2.44
CA CYS A 73 -3.62 17.74 -2.33
C CYS A 73 -4.48 16.98 -3.33
N GLU A 74 -4.06 16.89 -4.58
CA GLU A 74 -4.82 16.20 -5.64
C GLU A 74 -5.06 14.73 -5.33
N PHE A 75 -4.07 14.05 -4.75
CA PHE A 75 -4.17 12.64 -4.41
C PHE A 75 -5.15 12.35 -3.27
N ILE A 76 -5.11 13.20 -2.27
CA ILE A 76 -5.94 13.05 -1.07
C ILE A 76 -7.39 13.37 -1.42
N GLU A 77 -7.63 14.41 -2.23
CA GLU A 77 -8.97 14.82 -2.66
C GLU A 77 -9.68 13.73 -3.44
N GLU A 78 -8.98 13.05 -4.36
CA GLU A 78 -9.56 11.97 -5.16
C GLU A 78 -10.10 10.83 -4.28
N TYR A 79 -9.44 10.52 -3.16
CA TYR A 79 -9.82 9.42 -2.29
C TYR A 79 -10.81 9.83 -1.18
N PHE A 80 -10.95 11.11 -0.88
CA PHE A 80 -11.91 11.61 0.11
C PHE A 80 -13.35 11.26 -0.24
N GLN A 81 -13.71 11.30 -1.51
CA GLN A 81 -15.04 10.91 -1.96
C GLN A 81 -15.39 9.45 -1.63
N TYR A 82 -14.39 8.61 -1.39
CA TYR A 82 -14.55 7.21 -1.01
C TYR A 82 -14.50 7.00 0.51
N GLY A 83 -14.35 8.07 1.30
CA GLY A 83 -14.29 8.03 2.77
C GLY A 83 -12.92 7.72 3.34
N LEU A 84 -11.85 7.79 2.54
CA LEU A 84 -10.46 7.69 3.00
C LEU A 84 -9.99 9.08 3.45
N LEU A 85 -10.09 9.35 4.74
CA LEU A 85 -9.85 10.66 5.37
C LEU A 85 -8.72 10.59 6.41
N PRO A 86 -7.45 10.42 5.98
CA PRO A 86 -6.35 10.32 6.92
C PRO A 86 -6.09 11.67 7.61
N LYS A 87 -5.73 11.62 8.90
CA LYS A 87 -5.21 12.76 9.66
C LYS A 87 -3.71 12.82 9.54
N ILE A 88 -3.15 14.03 9.66
CA ILE A 88 -1.70 14.18 9.69
C ILE A 88 -1.14 13.43 10.89
N THR A 89 -0.17 12.55 10.64
CA THR A 89 0.55 11.89 11.72
C THR A 89 1.39 12.93 12.45
N LYS A 90 1.26 12.98 13.77
CA LYS A 90 2.11 13.84 14.57
C LYS A 90 3.49 13.22 14.69
N ILE A 91 4.52 14.00 14.35
CA ILE A 91 5.89 13.67 14.73
C ILE A 91 5.93 13.91 16.24
N SER A 92 5.64 12.85 17.01
CA SER A 92 5.61 12.95 18.46
C SER A 92 7.04 13.01 19.02
N ASN A 93 7.16 13.37 20.30
CA ASN A 93 8.43 13.29 21.03
C ASN A 93 9.00 11.88 21.11
N ASN A 94 8.27 10.86 20.62
CA ASN A 94 8.68 9.46 20.58
C ASN A 94 9.71 9.14 19.48
N GLY A 95 10.04 10.12 18.63
CA GLY A 95 11.06 9.99 17.61
C GLY A 95 10.52 9.65 16.21
N TRP A 96 11.35 9.89 15.22
CA TRP A 96 11.07 9.72 13.80
C TRP A 96 10.72 8.27 13.42
N ASN A 97 11.25 7.29 14.15
CA ASN A 97 11.05 5.86 13.90
C ASN A 97 9.70 5.31 14.41
N LEU A 98 8.95 6.10 15.19
CA LEU A 98 7.66 5.71 15.74
C LEU A 98 6.49 6.48 15.11
N LEU A 99 6.66 6.97 13.88
CA LEU A 99 5.56 7.53 13.09
C LEU A 99 4.51 6.45 12.84
N LEU A 100 3.25 6.78 13.10
CA LEU A 100 2.13 5.93 12.69
C LEU A 100 1.63 6.39 11.32
N LEU A 101 1.81 5.55 10.32
CA LEU A 101 1.27 5.72 8.98
C LEU A 101 0.32 4.55 8.67
N ASN A 102 -0.92 4.87 8.32
CA ASN A 102 -1.95 3.91 7.93
C ASN A 102 -3.12 4.67 7.28
N LYS A 103 -4.20 3.99 6.93
CA LYS A 103 -5.38 4.62 6.29
C LYS A 103 -5.98 5.82 7.03
N ASN A 104 -5.67 5.98 8.33
CA ASN A 104 -6.15 7.08 9.17
C ASN A 104 -5.08 8.13 9.46
N ASN A 105 -3.83 7.90 9.06
CA ASN A 105 -2.70 8.75 9.40
C ASN A 105 -1.76 8.91 8.20
N ILE A 106 -1.65 10.15 7.70
CA ILE A 106 -0.82 10.51 6.55
C ILE A 106 0.47 11.18 6.99
N LEU A 107 1.53 10.96 6.21
CA LEU A 107 2.84 11.59 6.40
C LEU A 107 2.75 13.12 6.24
N PRO A 108 3.34 13.91 7.16
CA PRO A 108 3.40 15.37 7.01
C PRO A 108 4.08 15.78 5.69
N THR A 109 3.60 16.85 5.06
CA THR A 109 4.14 17.32 3.77
C THR A 109 5.58 17.80 3.84
N ASN A 110 5.96 18.36 4.99
CA ASN A 110 7.32 18.82 5.28
C ASN A 110 8.23 17.74 5.85
N TYR A 111 7.81 16.46 5.80
CA TYR A 111 8.66 15.38 6.26
C TYR A 111 9.77 15.10 5.25
N GLU A 112 11.00 15.32 5.69
CA GLU A 112 12.20 15.03 4.91
C GLU A 112 12.74 13.67 5.28
N VAL A 113 13.05 12.85 4.25
CA VAL A 113 13.62 11.50 4.41
C VAL A 113 15.11 11.57 4.07
N ASN A 114 15.96 11.26 5.03
CA ASN A 114 17.42 11.17 4.81
C ASN A 114 17.77 9.79 4.21
N LEU A 115 17.67 9.68 2.90
CA LEU A 115 17.79 8.41 2.19
C LEU A 115 19.24 7.97 2.01
N LYS A 116 19.50 6.70 2.38
CA LYS A 116 20.73 5.96 2.08
C LYS A 116 20.39 4.71 1.26
N GLN A 117 21.25 4.34 0.32
CA GLN A 117 21.08 3.16 -0.52
C GLN A 117 21.66 1.92 0.16
N ILE A 118 20.96 0.79 0.08
CA ILE A 118 21.49 -0.50 0.47
C ILE A 118 22.56 -0.90 -0.57
N THR A 119 23.77 -1.19 -0.11
CA THR A 119 24.92 -1.51 -0.98
C THR A 119 24.60 -2.68 -1.92
N GLY A 120 24.91 -2.51 -3.20
CA GLY A 120 24.67 -3.53 -4.23
C GLY A 120 23.24 -3.61 -4.76
N THR A 121 22.34 -2.71 -4.33
CA THR A 121 20.95 -2.65 -4.79
C THR A 121 20.56 -1.24 -5.23
N SER A 122 19.38 -1.06 -5.82
CA SER A 122 18.77 0.26 -6.05
C SER A 122 17.85 0.71 -4.90
N ILE A 123 17.71 -0.10 -3.87
CA ILE A 123 16.79 0.10 -2.76
C ILE A 123 17.33 1.14 -1.79
N ARG A 124 16.51 2.11 -1.43
CA ARG A 124 16.83 3.18 -0.47
C ARG A 124 15.90 3.11 0.72
N LEU A 125 16.40 3.46 1.89
CA LEU A 125 15.66 3.60 3.15
C LEU A 125 16.17 4.85 3.88
N GLU A 126 15.50 5.21 4.97
CA GLU A 126 16.07 6.16 5.95
C GLU A 126 17.45 5.67 6.41
N SER A 127 18.43 6.57 6.54
CA SER A 127 19.85 6.20 6.73
C SER A 127 20.08 5.22 7.90
N PRO A 128 19.53 5.43 9.12
CA PRO A 128 19.70 4.48 10.22
C PRO A 128 19.02 3.13 9.96
N VAL A 129 17.98 3.09 9.14
CA VAL A 129 17.27 1.82 8.79
C VAL A 129 18.15 0.96 7.89
N VAL A 130 18.93 1.58 6.98
CA VAL A 130 19.92 0.86 6.17
C VAL A 130 20.96 0.18 7.05
N ASP A 131 21.48 0.87 8.05
CA ASP A 131 22.50 0.32 8.94
C ASP A 131 21.96 -0.84 9.78
N ALA A 132 20.73 -0.72 10.27
CA ALA A 132 20.02 -1.78 10.97
C ALA A 132 19.77 -3.00 10.07
N PHE A 133 19.31 -2.76 8.81
CA PHE A 133 19.11 -3.83 7.84
C PHE A 133 20.41 -4.54 7.48
N ASN A 134 21.48 -3.81 7.25
CA ASN A 134 22.78 -4.42 6.93
C ASN A 134 23.28 -5.32 8.07
N SER A 135 23.06 -4.93 9.32
CA SER A 135 23.42 -5.75 10.49
C SER A 135 22.56 -7.03 10.54
N MET A 136 21.27 -6.90 10.31
CA MET A 136 20.34 -8.04 10.23
C MET A 136 20.70 -8.99 9.09
N TYR A 137 20.93 -8.45 7.90
CA TYR A 137 21.35 -9.21 6.72
C TYR A 137 22.64 -10.00 6.96
N PHE A 138 23.67 -9.32 7.55
CA PHE A 138 24.95 -9.94 7.85
C PHE A 138 24.80 -11.13 8.82
N ASP A 139 23.98 -11.01 9.86
CA ASP A 139 23.79 -12.11 10.81
C ASP A 139 22.95 -13.26 10.22
N ALA A 140 21.98 -12.98 9.35
CA ALA A 140 21.26 -14.00 8.60
C ALA A 140 22.21 -14.79 7.66
N THR A 141 23.17 -14.11 7.00
CA THR A 141 24.13 -14.79 6.11
C THR A 141 25.05 -15.75 6.87
N LYS A 142 25.37 -15.50 8.15
CA LYS A 142 26.16 -16.42 8.98
C LYS A 142 25.49 -17.77 9.21
N VAL A 143 24.18 -17.80 9.12
CA VAL A 143 23.39 -19.04 9.25
C VAL A 143 22.90 -19.56 7.89
N GLY A 144 23.46 -19.04 6.79
CA GLY A 144 23.19 -19.52 5.43
C GLY A 144 21.94 -18.97 4.78
N LEU A 145 21.30 -17.93 5.35
CA LEU A 145 20.08 -17.31 4.83
C LEU A 145 20.38 -16.04 4.04
N THR A 146 19.56 -15.74 3.03
CA THR A 146 19.68 -14.53 2.21
C THR A 146 18.41 -13.71 2.27
N LEU A 147 18.45 -12.60 3.02
CA LEU A 147 17.35 -11.65 3.11
C LEU A 147 17.37 -10.73 1.88
N THR A 148 16.67 -11.09 0.82
CA THR A 148 16.67 -10.32 -0.42
C THR A 148 15.77 -9.08 -0.30
N PRO A 149 16.33 -7.85 -0.29
CA PRO A 149 15.53 -6.64 -0.28
C PRO A 149 14.84 -6.47 -1.64
N TYR A 150 13.52 -6.31 -1.62
CA TYR A 150 12.69 -6.17 -2.82
C TYR A 150 12.21 -4.74 -3.03
N SER A 151 11.76 -4.06 -1.96
CA SER A 151 11.27 -2.69 -2.01
C SER A 151 11.62 -1.96 -0.71
N GLY A 152 11.91 -0.66 -0.82
CA GLY A 152 12.19 0.22 0.31
C GLY A 152 11.39 1.52 0.19
N TYR A 153 12.09 2.67 0.25
CA TYR A 153 11.47 3.97 0.07
C TYR A 153 10.71 4.07 -1.26
N ARG A 154 9.50 4.59 -1.17
CA ARG A 154 8.64 4.90 -2.32
C ARG A 154 8.23 6.36 -2.28
N THR A 155 8.34 7.06 -3.41
CA THR A 155 7.73 8.38 -3.58
C THR A 155 6.20 8.26 -3.50
N PHE A 156 5.52 9.38 -3.25
CA PHE A 156 4.07 9.43 -3.31
C PHE A 156 3.52 8.92 -4.64
N GLU A 157 4.13 9.34 -5.75
CA GLU A 157 3.74 8.94 -7.10
C GLU A 157 3.92 7.43 -7.31
N SER A 158 4.99 6.84 -6.82
CA SER A 158 5.20 5.38 -6.89
C SER A 158 4.13 4.64 -6.09
N GLN A 159 3.80 5.12 -4.88
CA GLN A 159 2.77 4.52 -4.05
C GLN A 159 1.37 4.67 -4.67
N ARG A 160 1.10 5.83 -5.31
CA ARG A 160 -0.12 6.06 -6.07
C ARG A 160 -0.32 5.02 -7.15
N ARG A 161 0.69 4.80 -7.99
CA ARG A 161 0.61 3.80 -9.08
C ARG A 161 0.32 2.40 -8.55
N LEU A 162 0.92 2.02 -7.42
CA LEU A 162 0.63 0.73 -6.79
C LEU A 162 -0.83 0.66 -6.33
N PHE A 163 -1.34 1.71 -5.72
CA PHE A 163 -2.71 1.77 -5.24
C PHE A 163 -3.72 1.75 -6.40
N GLU A 164 -3.51 2.54 -7.44
CA GLU A 164 -4.35 2.57 -8.64
C GLU A 164 -4.33 1.22 -9.39
N ASN A 165 -3.16 0.58 -9.47
CA ASN A 165 -3.06 -0.76 -10.06
C ASN A 165 -3.86 -1.78 -9.26
N LYS A 166 -3.90 -1.66 -7.92
CA LYS A 166 -4.72 -2.55 -7.08
C LYS A 166 -6.22 -2.29 -7.27
N ILE A 167 -6.62 -1.02 -7.36
CA ILE A 167 -8.02 -0.65 -7.69
C ILE A 167 -8.41 -1.29 -9.03
N TYR A 168 -7.59 -1.08 -10.07
CA TYR A 168 -7.85 -1.64 -11.40
C TYR A 168 -7.98 -3.17 -11.38
N ALA A 169 -7.08 -3.86 -10.67
CA ALA A 169 -7.15 -5.32 -10.56
C ALA A 169 -8.44 -5.79 -9.90
N LEU A 170 -8.89 -5.12 -8.84
CA LEU A 170 -10.16 -5.42 -8.16
C LEU A 170 -11.38 -5.05 -9.01
N GLU A 171 -11.32 -4.00 -9.82
CA GLU A 171 -12.38 -3.67 -10.78
C GLU A 171 -12.54 -4.76 -11.84
N VAL A 172 -11.43 -5.28 -12.37
CA VAL A 172 -11.43 -6.38 -13.35
C VAL A 172 -12.00 -7.65 -12.73
N GLU A 173 -11.58 -7.98 -11.51
CA GLU A 173 -12.09 -9.12 -10.75
C GLU A 173 -13.61 -8.99 -10.50
N ALA A 174 -14.06 -7.85 -9.99
CA ALA A 174 -15.45 -7.57 -9.71
C ALA A 174 -16.32 -7.59 -10.98
N ALA A 175 -15.79 -7.14 -12.12
CA ALA A 175 -16.48 -7.24 -13.41
C ALA A 175 -16.62 -8.70 -13.88
N GLY A 176 -15.60 -9.53 -13.65
CA GLY A 176 -15.65 -10.97 -13.91
C GLY A 176 -16.65 -11.70 -13.03
N GLU A 177 -16.68 -11.39 -11.74
CA GLU A 177 -17.69 -11.93 -10.79
C GLU A 177 -19.12 -11.55 -11.21
N TYR A 178 -19.34 -10.30 -11.59
CA TYR A 178 -20.65 -9.84 -12.08
C TYR A 178 -21.07 -10.57 -13.36
N ALA A 179 -20.16 -10.74 -14.31
CA ALA A 179 -20.44 -11.40 -15.58
C ALA A 179 -20.81 -12.89 -15.44
N ASN A 180 -20.28 -13.56 -14.38
CA ASN A 180 -20.41 -15.00 -14.19
C ASN A 180 -21.21 -15.38 -12.93
N GLY A 181 -21.61 -14.41 -12.10
CA GLY A 181 -22.12 -14.61 -10.74
C GLY A 181 -23.62 -14.83 -10.63
N GLY A 182 -24.38 -14.85 -11.73
CA GLY A 182 -25.82 -15.12 -11.72
C GLY A 182 -26.13 -16.49 -11.12
N SER A 183 -27.15 -16.57 -10.29
CA SER A 183 -27.60 -17.81 -9.64
C SER A 183 -29.12 -17.96 -9.79
N TYR A 184 -29.63 -19.11 -9.39
CA TYR A 184 -31.09 -19.34 -9.33
C TYR A 184 -31.51 -19.63 -7.89
N ASP A 185 -32.63 -19.05 -7.47
CA ASP A 185 -33.22 -19.36 -6.17
C ASP A 185 -33.87 -20.78 -6.16
N ALA A 186 -34.39 -21.20 -5.00
CA ALA A 186 -35.05 -22.49 -4.84
C ALA A 186 -36.36 -22.63 -5.66
N GLN A 187 -36.88 -21.51 -6.17
CA GLN A 187 -38.08 -21.43 -7.03
C GLN A 187 -37.71 -21.38 -8.50
N GLY A 188 -36.43 -21.36 -8.87
CA GLY A 188 -35.95 -21.30 -10.24
C GLY A 188 -35.89 -19.89 -10.84
N ASN A 189 -36.08 -18.85 -10.05
CA ASN A 189 -35.91 -17.46 -10.51
C ASN A 189 -34.44 -17.09 -10.58
N TYR A 190 -34.06 -16.38 -11.65
CA TYR A 190 -32.70 -15.89 -11.79
C TYR A 190 -32.41 -14.72 -10.82
N ILE A 191 -31.35 -14.84 -10.08
CA ILE A 191 -30.84 -13.81 -9.18
C ILE A 191 -29.66 -13.12 -9.87
N GLU A 192 -29.85 -11.84 -10.21
CA GLU A 192 -28.79 -11.00 -10.75
C GLU A 192 -27.66 -10.84 -9.73
N PRO A 193 -26.37 -10.93 -10.15
CA PRO A 193 -25.24 -10.65 -9.26
C PRO A 193 -25.22 -9.17 -8.88
N VAL A 194 -24.78 -8.89 -7.66
CA VAL A 194 -24.63 -7.50 -7.18
C VAL A 194 -23.30 -6.94 -7.69
N ARG A 195 -23.37 -5.87 -8.48
CA ARG A 195 -22.17 -5.15 -8.92
C ARG A 195 -21.54 -4.40 -7.74
N LYS A 196 -20.26 -4.66 -7.45
CA LYS A 196 -19.50 -3.86 -6.48
C LYS A 196 -19.41 -2.40 -6.96
N ASP A 197 -19.73 -1.44 -6.09
CA ASP A 197 -19.52 -0.04 -6.39
C ASP A 197 -18.06 0.36 -6.21
N ILE A 198 -17.65 1.44 -6.87
CA ILE A 198 -16.27 1.92 -6.85
C ILE A 198 -15.77 2.27 -5.44
N LYS A 199 -16.64 2.76 -4.56
CA LYS A 199 -16.26 3.07 -3.17
C LYS A 199 -15.88 1.80 -2.41
N THR A 200 -16.63 0.72 -2.60
CA THR A 200 -16.30 -0.61 -2.04
C THR A 200 -14.96 -1.09 -2.56
N ILE A 201 -14.72 -1.01 -3.88
CA ILE A 201 -13.47 -1.42 -4.52
C ILE A 201 -12.27 -0.62 -4.00
N VAL A 202 -12.39 0.71 -3.90
CA VAL A 202 -11.32 1.58 -3.40
C VAL A 202 -11.00 1.29 -1.93
N ASN A 203 -12.02 1.07 -1.09
CA ASN A 203 -11.80 0.70 0.31
C ASN A 203 -11.19 -0.70 0.46
N GLU A 204 -11.58 -1.64 -0.39
CA GLU A 204 -10.96 -2.96 -0.45
C GLU A 204 -9.50 -2.86 -0.89
N ALA A 205 -9.17 -2.07 -1.93
CA ALA A 205 -7.81 -1.80 -2.35
C ALA A 205 -6.93 -1.24 -1.22
N ALA A 206 -7.50 -0.36 -0.37
CA ALA A 206 -6.80 0.24 0.76
C ALA A 206 -6.47 -0.77 1.88
N SER A 207 -7.04 -1.98 1.86
CA SER A 207 -6.66 -3.07 2.76
C SER A 207 -5.49 -3.92 2.25
N TYR A 208 -5.13 -3.80 0.97
CA TYR A 208 -3.98 -4.49 0.35
C TYR A 208 -2.80 -3.56 0.13
N VAL A 209 -3.06 -2.32 -0.29
CA VAL A 209 -2.04 -1.32 -0.62
C VAL A 209 -2.40 -0.02 0.08
N CYS A 210 -1.49 0.51 0.88
CA CYS A 210 -1.68 1.80 1.53
C CYS A 210 -1.88 2.91 0.49
N THR A 211 -2.78 3.84 0.77
CA THR A 211 -2.93 5.06 -0.01
C THR A 211 -1.65 5.91 0.01
N PRO A 212 -1.41 6.75 -0.99
CA PRO A 212 -0.25 7.64 -1.04
C PRO A 212 -0.12 8.48 0.23
N GLY A 213 1.08 8.51 0.81
CA GLY A 213 1.38 9.21 2.05
C GLY A 213 0.99 8.48 3.34
N CYS A 214 0.22 7.39 3.25
CA CYS A 214 -0.18 6.55 4.38
C CYS A 214 0.66 5.28 4.52
N SER A 215 1.73 5.16 3.73
CA SER A 215 2.62 4.01 3.72
C SER A 215 3.91 4.30 4.47
N ASP A 216 4.36 3.36 5.30
CA ASP A 216 5.68 3.41 5.94
C ASP A 216 6.84 3.46 4.93
N HIS A 217 6.62 2.98 3.70
CA HIS A 217 7.55 3.13 2.60
C HIS A 217 7.74 4.60 2.16
N ASN A 218 6.73 5.46 2.31
CA ASN A 218 6.87 6.88 2.02
C ASN A 218 7.79 7.62 3.00
N ALA A 219 7.98 7.08 4.19
CA ALA A 219 8.92 7.58 5.18
C ALA A 219 10.28 6.85 5.17
N GLY A 220 10.50 5.89 4.27
CA GLY A 220 11.72 5.09 4.23
C GLY A 220 11.91 4.16 5.42
N LEU A 221 10.83 3.86 6.16
CA LEU A 221 10.87 3.11 7.41
C LEU A 221 10.53 1.62 7.26
N SER A 222 10.03 1.20 6.10
CA SER A 222 9.72 -0.20 5.80
C SER A 222 10.52 -0.72 4.62
N ILE A 223 10.83 -2.01 4.72
CA ILE A 223 11.49 -2.79 3.69
C ILE A 223 10.66 -4.04 3.41
N ASP A 224 10.44 -4.32 2.13
CA ASP A 224 9.90 -5.60 1.70
C ASP A 224 11.07 -6.56 1.47
N ILE A 225 11.02 -7.71 2.13
CA ILE A 225 12.02 -8.78 2.04
C ILE A 225 11.34 -10.00 1.44
N VAL A 226 11.97 -10.62 0.44
CA VAL A 226 11.47 -11.82 -0.23
C VAL A 226 12.52 -12.91 -0.20
N SER A 227 12.12 -14.15 -0.45
CA SER A 227 13.01 -15.25 -0.77
C SER A 227 13.12 -15.42 -2.28
N GLN A 228 13.98 -16.33 -2.73
CA GLN A 228 14.04 -16.74 -4.12
C GLN A 228 12.88 -17.68 -4.52
N ASN A 229 12.09 -18.15 -3.55
CA ASN A 229 10.95 -19.01 -3.72
C ASN A 229 9.64 -18.21 -3.61
N ASP A 230 8.61 -18.60 -4.34
CA ASP A 230 7.33 -17.90 -4.46
C ASP A 230 6.53 -17.84 -3.14
N ASP A 231 6.79 -18.75 -2.20
CA ASP A 231 6.11 -18.83 -0.90
C ASP A 231 7.00 -18.36 0.24
N PHE A 232 7.13 -17.03 0.38
CA PHE A 232 8.00 -16.42 1.39
C PHE A 232 7.58 -16.78 2.83
N GLU A 233 6.30 -16.89 3.12
CA GLU A 233 5.78 -17.24 4.47
C GLU A 233 6.29 -18.60 4.96
N GLN A 234 6.52 -19.55 4.04
CA GLN A 234 7.02 -20.88 4.36
C GLN A 234 8.56 -20.96 4.40
N SER A 235 9.26 -19.90 3.99
CA SER A 235 10.71 -19.85 3.88
C SER A 235 11.43 -19.86 5.23
N GLU A 236 12.66 -20.32 5.26
CA GLU A 236 13.51 -20.26 6.47
C GLU A 236 13.89 -18.80 6.78
N GLU A 237 13.96 -17.92 5.77
CA GLU A 237 14.17 -16.48 5.92
C GLU A 237 13.04 -15.84 6.73
N TYR A 238 11.77 -16.14 6.40
CA TYR A 238 10.62 -15.62 7.15
C TYR A 238 10.62 -16.12 8.60
N LYS A 239 10.85 -17.42 8.80
CA LYS A 239 10.93 -18.00 10.15
C LYS A 239 12.04 -17.36 10.99
N TRP A 240 13.20 -17.14 10.38
CA TRP A 240 14.31 -16.47 11.02
C TRP A 240 13.98 -15.01 11.36
N LEU A 241 13.36 -14.27 10.43
CA LEU A 241 12.92 -12.89 10.65
C LEU A 241 11.92 -12.81 11.81
N CYS A 242 10.94 -13.69 11.86
CA CYS A 242 9.99 -13.77 12.99
C CYS A 242 10.67 -13.95 14.35
N GLN A 243 11.81 -14.64 14.39
CA GLN A 243 12.55 -14.93 15.62
C GLN A 243 13.58 -13.84 15.95
N ASN A 244 14.13 -13.13 14.98
CA ASN A 244 15.33 -12.33 15.15
C ASN A 244 15.20 -10.85 14.80
N ALA A 245 14.28 -10.45 13.92
CA ALA A 245 14.19 -9.09 13.36
C ALA A 245 14.06 -8.00 14.44
N HIS A 246 13.39 -8.29 15.56
CA HIS A 246 13.24 -7.37 16.69
C HIS A 246 14.57 -6.99 17.36
N ASN A 247 15.63 -7.82 17.26
CA ASN A 247 16.96 -7.50 17.75
C ASN A 247 17.65 -6.41 16.95
N TYR A 248 17.19 -6.15 15.72
CA TYR A 248 17.66 -5.12 14.81
C TYR A 248 16.70 -3.94 14.69
N GLY A 249 15.62 -3.95 15.48
CA GLY A 249 14.62 -2.89 15.50
C GLY A 249 13.51 -3.04 14.47
N PHE A 250 13.35 -4.22 13.84
CA PHE A 250 12.28 -4.47 12.87
C PHE A 250 11.16 -5.32 13.49
N VAL A 251 9.94 -5.06 13.03
CA VAL A 251 8.74 -5.83 13.33
C VAL A 251 8.01 -6.18 12.04
N LEU A 252 7.28 -7.28 12.03
CA LEU A 252 6.35 -7.59 10.96
C LEU A 252 5.23 -6.54 10.98
N ARG A 253 5.09 -5.77 9.88
CA ARG A 253 4.20 -4.61 9.89
C ARG A 253 2.72 -4.96 9.93
N TYR A 254 2.33 -6.02 9.20
CA TYR A 254 0.95 -6.44 9.03
C TYR A 254 0.78 -7.93 9.34
N PRO A 255 0.76 -8.31 10.65
CA PRO A 255 0.56 -9.69 11.05
C PRO A 255 -0.87 -10.17 10.79
N SER A 256 -1.06 -11.46 10.53
CA SER A 256 -2.36 -12.05 10.20
C SER A 256 -3.38 -11.97 11.36
N ASP A 257 -2.93 -12.04 12.59
CA ASP A 257 -3.77 -11.90 13.79
C ASP A 257 -4.14 -10.44 14.11
N LYS A 258 -3.61 -9.46 13.38
CA LYS A 258 -3.79 -8.00 13.60
C LYS A 258 -4.50 -7.28 12.46
N GLU A 259 -5.00 -7.96 11.43
CA GLU A 259 -5.63 -7.34 10.25
C GLU A 259 -6.76 -6.36 10.62
N LYS A 260 -7.57 -6.70 11.63
CA LYS A 260 -8.66 -5.82 12.08
C LYS A 260 -8.18 -4.53 12.74
N ILE A 261 -6.97 -4.53 13.31
CA ILE A 261 -6.37 -3.38 14.01
C ILE A 261 -5.61 -2.52 13.01
N THR A 262 -4.76 -3.13 12.21
CA THR A 262 -3.95 -2.44 11.20
C THR A 262 -4.80 -1.96 10.02
N GLY A 263 -5.92 -2.64 9.75
CA GLY A 263 -6.76 -2.43 8.57
C GLY A 263 -6.14 -2.91 7.27
N MET A 264 -5.07 -3.72 7.35
CA MET A 264 -4.35 -4.29 6.21
C MET A 264 -4.38 -5.79 6.27
N HIS A 265 -4.47 -6.43 5.11
CA HIS A 265 -4.26 -7.87 4.99
C HIS A 265 -2.83 -8.23 5.37
N PHE A 266 -2.65 -9.49 5.78
CA PHE A 266 -1.37 -10.05 6.13
C PHE A 266 -0.33 -9.88 5.02
N GLN A 267 0.86 -9.38 5.38
CA GLN A 267 1.98 -9.18 4.45
C GLN A 267 3.27 -9.73 5.07
N PRO A 268 3.61 -11.00 4.83
CA PRO A 268 4.79 -11.64 5.43
C PRO A 268 6.12 -10.97 5.06
N TYR A 269 6.13 -10.28 3.92
CA TYR A 269 7.33 -9.62 3.38
C TYR A 269 7.58 -8.20 3.93
N CYS A 270 6.59 -7.54 4.54
CA CYS A 270 6.70 -6.14 4.95
C CYS A 270 7.23 -5.99 6.38
N TRP A 271 8.49 -5.52 6.51
CA TRP A 271 9.19 -5.36 7.78
C TRP A 271 9.41 -3.88 8.08
N ARG A 272 8.88 -3.42 9.22
CA ARG A 272 8.90 -2.03 9.66
C ARG A 272 9.96 -1.81 10.74
N PHE A 273 10.83 -0.82 10.53
CA PHE A 273 11.77 -0.37 11.55
C PHE A 273 11.08 0.55 12.58
N VAL A 274 11.17 0.19 13.84
CA VAL A 274 10.63 0.94 14.98
C VAL A 274 11.68 1.22 16.06
N GLY A 275 12.92 0.77 15.83
CA GLY A 275 13.99 0.81 16.82
C GLY A 275 13.98 -0.39 17.77
N ILE A 276 15.16 -0.75 18.29
CA ILE A 276 15.40 -2.01 18.99
C ILE A 276 14.51 -2.14 20.24
N ASN A 277 14.40 -1.08 21.05
CA ASN A 277 13.64 -1.15 22.30
C ASN A 277 12.15 -1.38 22.05
N ALA A 278 11.57 -0.59 21.14
CA ALA A 278 10.17 -0.74 20.74
C ALA A 278 9.90 -2.11 20.11
N ALA A 279 10.78 -2.56 19.21
CA ALA A 279 10.62 -3.86 18.54
C ALA A 279 10.65 -5.04 19.52
N LYS A 280 11.53 -5.01 20.51
CA LYS A 280 11.59 -6.02 21.58
C LYS A 280 10.32 -6.05 22.41
N GLU A 281 9.84 -4.89 22.84
CA GLU A 281 8.63 -4.78 23.63
C GLU A 281 7.38 -5.21 22.83
N MET A 282 7.29 -4.81 21.56
CA MET A 282 6.22 -5.23 20.64
C MET A 282 6.24 -6.75 20.44
N LYS A 283 7.42 -7.35 20.27
CA LYS A 283 7.59 -8.80 20.15
C LYS A 283 7.18 -9.53 21.42
N GLU A 284 7.66 -9.09 22.59
CA GLU A 284 7.37 -9.70 23.88
C GLU A 284 5.87 -9.69 24.20
N LYS A 285 5.20 -8.57 23.90
CA LYS A 285 3.78 -8.37 24.22
C LYS A 285 2.84 -8.74 23.07
N ASN A 286 3.34 -9.23 21.95
CA ASN A 286 2.59 -9.52 20.72
C ASN A 286 1.75 -8.30 20.25
N LEU A 287 2.37 -7.12 20.15
CA LEU A 287 1.69 -5.89 19.73
C LEU A 287 2.04 -5.52 18.28
N CYS A 288 1.06 -5.05 17.50
CA CYS A 288 1.33 -4.30 16.29
C CYS A 288 1.66 -2.82 16.63
N LEU A 289 2.10 -2.04 15.64
CA LEU A 289 2.52 -0.66 15.84
C LEU A 289 1.38 0.21 16.41
N GLU A 290 0.16 0.02 15.95
CA GLU A 290 -1.04 0.71 16.42
C GLU A 290 -1.29 0.48 17.92
N GLU A 291 -1.20 -0.79 18.36
CA GLU A 291 -1.39 -1.17 19.78
C GLU A 291 -0.26 -0.63 20.65
N TYR A 292 0.98 -0.75 20.19
CA TYR A 292 2.15 -0.26 20.91
C TYR A 292 2.04 1.25 21.15
N LEU A 293 1.80 2.04 20.10
CA LEU A 293 1.68 3.49 20.24
C LEU A 293 0.50 3.91 21.12
N SER A 294 -0.61 3.18 21.05
CA SER A 294 -1.76 3.42 21.96
C SER A 294 -1.42 3.15 23.42
N SER A 295 -0.45 2.26 23.70
CA SER A 295 -0.03 1.92 25.07
C SER A 295 0.96 2.92 25.66
N VAL A 296 1.83 3.52 24.84
CA VAL A 296 2.88 4.46 25.29
C VAL A 296 2.45 5.93 25.24
N LEU A 297 1.35 6.24 24.54
CA LEU A 297 0.79 7.62 24.44
C LEU A 297 -0.28 7.91 25.50
N LYS A 298 -0.47 7.01 26.45
CA LYS A 298 -1.30 7.24 27.63
C LYS A 298 -0.47 7.91 28.70
#